data_4fcb2039e123ff6d0fe9ff4dcdfc6eb3
#
_entry.id   4fcb2039e123ff6d0fe9ff4dcdfc6eb3
#
_cell.length_a   1.000
_cell.length_b   1.000
_cell.length_c   1.000
_cell.angle_alpha   90.00
_cell.angle_beta   90.00
_cell.angle_gamma   90.00
#
_symmetry.space_group_name_H-M   'P 1'
#
loop_
_entity.id
_entity.type
_entity.pdbx_description
1 polymer ?
#
loop_
_entity_poly.entity_id
_entity_poly.type
_entity_poly.pdbx_seq_one_letter_code
_entity_poly.pdbx_strand_id
1 'polypeptide(L)'
;MADVKPAEVSAILREQLSGFRSETELKEVGTVLTVGDGIARIYGLNGVQYGELIEFDGGLQGIALNLEEDNVGAVLLGRSSGVKEGDTVKRLGRIASVNVGEGNPIDGKGPIEGTLYEMPIERKAPGVIFRQPVDEPLQTGIKSVDAMIPVGRGQRELIIGDRQTGKTTVAIDTIINQKEFYDAGEPVFCIYVAIGQKGSTVAGIVKKFEDAGAMAYTVVVAS
;
A
#
# COMPACT_ATOMS: atom_id res chain seq x y z
N MET A 1 29.85 -35.65 48.91
CA MET A 1 29.63 -35.33 47.49
C MET A 1 28.21 -35.79 47.14
N ALA A 2 27.32 -34.89 46.87
CA ALA A 2 25.94 -35.26 46.52
C ALA A 2 25.93 -35.82 45.10
N ASP A 3 25.51 -37.06 44.98
CA ASP A 3 25.40 -37.80 43.74
C ASP A 3 24.18 -37.25 42.93
N VAL A 4 24.47 -36.39 41.95
CA VAL A 4 23.40 -35.78 41.11
C VAL A 4 22.89 -36.86 40.16
N LYS A 5 21.62 -37.28 40.34
CA LYS A 5 21.02 -38.31 39.53
C LYS A 5 20.87 -37.85 38.05
N PRO A 6 21.22 -38.69 37.07
CA PRO A 6 21.11 -38.33 35.64
C PRO A 6 19.73 -37.82 35.17
N ALA A 7 18.68 -38.24 35.88
CA ALA A 7 17.32 -37.77 35.61
C ALA A 7 17.06 -36.31 35.99
N GLU A 8 17.73 -35.80 37.06
CA GLU A 8 17.62 -34.39 37.47
C GLU A 8 18.36 -33.47 36.53
N VAL A 9 19.54 -33.90 36.03
CA VAL A 9 20.29 -33.15 35.01
C VAL A 9 19.51 -33.07 33.70
N SER A 10 18.82 -34.18 33.32
CA SER A 10 17.98 -34.19 32.13
C SER A 10 16.73 -33.32 32.26
N ALA A 11 16.17 -33.18 33.47
CA ALA A 11 15.02 -32.32 33.73
C ALA A 11 15.45 -30.82 33.66
N ILE A 12 16.58 -30.45 34.28
CA ILE A 12 17.13 -29.10 34.24
C ILE A 12 17.51 -28.69 32.81
N LEU A 13 18.13 -29.59 32.03
CA LEU A 13 18.45 -29.34 30.63
C LEU A 13 17.21 -29.17 29.76
N ARG A 14 16.14 -29.92 30.01
CA ARG A 14 14.85 -29.76 29.31
C ARG A 14 14.17 -28.43 29.67
N GLU A 15 14.28 -28.01 30.91
CA GLU A 15 13.73 -26.74 31.37
C GLU A 15 14.49 -25.56 30.78
N GLN A 16 15.83 -25.63 30.73
CA GLN A 16 16.67 -24.63 30.06
C GLN A 16 16.47 -24.62 28.52
N LEU A 17 16.29 -25.79 27.91
CA LEU A 17 15.99 -25.86 26.47
C LEU A 17 14.57 -25.39 26.11
N SER A 18 13.61 -25.51 27.02
CA SER A 18 12.27 -24.92 26.84
C SER A 18 12.30 -23.39 26.98
N GLY A 19 13.21 -22.84 27.80
CA GLY A 19 13.49 -21.40 27.87
C GLY A 19 14.16 -20.87 26.60
N PHE A 20 14.94 -21.68 25.90
CA PHE A 20 15.58 -21.28 24.63
C PHE A 20 14.59 -21.07 23.47
N ARG A 21 13.41 -21.75 23.51
CA ARG A 21 12.31 -21.46 22.57
C ARG A 21 11.68 -20.08 22.83
N SER A 22 11.70 -19.64 24.06
CA SER A 22 11.22 -18.32 24.48
C SER A 22 12.09 -17.19 23.97
N GLU A 23 13.43 -17.35 23.88
CA GLU A 23 14.32 -16.34 23.32
C GLU A 23 14.16 -16.14 21.81
N THR A 24 13.75 -17.16 21.07
CA THR A 24 13.48 -17.05 19.63
C THR A 24 12.17 -16.32 19.39
N GLU A 25 11.17 -16.51 20.26
CA GLU A 25 9.92 -15.74 20.23
C GLU A 25 10.14 -14.27 20.66
N LEU A 26 11.02 -14.01 21.62
CA LEU A 26 11.36 -12.66 22.07
C LEU A 26 12.09 -11.80 21.00
N LYS A 27 12.78 -12.43 20.05
CA LYS A 27 13.41 -11.73 18.91
C LYS A 27 12.42 -11.23 17.86
N GLU A 28 11.19 -11.67 17.89
CA GLU A 28 10.12 -11.30 16.97
C GLU A 28 9.17 -10.24 17.54
N VAL A 29 9.45 -9.78 18.75
CA VAL A 29 8.63 -8.80 19.47
C VAL A 29 9.46 -7.54 19.73
N GLY A 30 8.87 -6.38 19.51
CA GLY A 30 9.43 -5.07 19.83
C GLY A 30 8.50 -4.25 20.71
N THR A 31 8.99 -3.11 21.16
CA THR A 31 8.24 -2.14 21.98
C THR A 31 8.25 -0.78 21.31
N VAL A 32 7.10 -0.12 21.27
CA VAL A 32 6.98 1.24 20.73
C VAL A 32 7.71 2.23 21.65
N LEU A 33 8.70 2.93 21.11
CA LEU A 33 9.42 3.99 21.79
C LEU A 33 8.69 5.32 21.70
N THR A 34 8.27 5.67 20.49
CA THR A 34 7.52 6.91 20.21
C THR A 34 6.56 6.68 19.05
N VAL A 35 5.45 7.40 19.07
CA VAL A 35 4.48 7.39 17.97
C VAL A 35 3.99 8.81 17.68
N GLY A 36 3.96 9.19 16.40
CA GLY A 36 3.46 10.50 15.96
C GLY A 36 3.37 10.57 14.45
N ASP A 37 2.42 11.34 13.94
CA ASP A 37 2.22 11.62 12.51
C ASP A 37 2.16 10.36 11.61
N GLY A 38 1.57 9.27 12.14
CA GLY A 38 1.47 8.01 11.41
C GLY A 38 2.75 7.18 11.35
N ILE A 39 3.78 7.57 12.13
CA ILE A 39 5.07 6.85 12.22
C ILE A 39 5.26 6.38 13.66
N ALA A 40 5.72 5.14 13.83
CA ALA A 40 6.15 4.60 15.10
C ALA A 40 7.65 4.26 15.06
N ARG A 41 8.36 4.58 16.14
CA ARG A 41 9.72 4.07 16.40
C ARG A 41 9.61 2.92 17.39
N ILE A 42 10.27 1.81 17.08
CA ILE A 42 10.13 0.55 17.79
C ILE A 42 11.52 0.05 18.18
N TYR A 43 11.69 -0.29 19.43
CA TYR A 43 12.89 -0.96 19.94
C TYR A 43 12.73 -2.48 19.81
N GLY A 44 13.77 -3.17 19.43
CA GLY A 44 13.74 -4.61 19.21
C GLY A 44 13.46 -4.95 17.75
N LEU A 45 12.77 -6.06 17.46
CA LEU A 45 12.52 -6.56 16.10
C LEU A 45 13.80 -6.79 15.29
N ASN A 46 14.85 -7.33 15.91
CA ASN A 46 16.20 -7.45 15.34
C ASN A 46 16.27 -8.24 14.02
N GLY A 47 15.27 -9.05 13.73
CA GLY A 47 15.21 -9.83 12.50
C GLY A 47 14.26 -9.27 11.44
N VAL A 48 13.63 -8.08 11.67
CA VAL A 48 12.68 -7.49 10.73
C VAL A 48 13.36 -7.10 9.43
N GLN A 49 12.66 -7.27 8.32
CA GLN A 49 13.14 -6.90 7.00
C GLN A 49 12.50 -5.58 6.54
N TYR A 50 13.19 -4.88 5.65
CA TYR A 50 12.61 -3.72 4.99
C TYR A 50 11.34 -4.09 4.24
N GLY A 51 10.26 -3.33 4.43
CA GLY A 51 8.97 -3.60 3.83
C GLY A 51 8.17 -4.71 4.52
N GLU A 52 8.64 -5.26 5.63
CA GLU A 52 7.92 -6.29 6.38
C GLU A 52 6.73 -5.71 7.12
N LEU A 53 5.62 -6.46 7.13
CA LEU A 53 4.45 -6.14 7.95
C LEU A 53 4.71 -6.47 9.40
N ILE A 54 4.33 -5.55 10.26
CA ILE A 54 4.34 -5.66 11.71
C ILE A 54 2.93 -5.39 12.25
N GLU A 55 2.60 -5.95 13.39
CA GLU A 55 1.31 -5.79 14.03
C GLU A 55 1.50 -5.19 15.44
N PHE A 56 0.77 -4.11 15.72
CA PHE A 56 0.71 -3.46 17.01
C PHE A 56 -0.40 -4.06 17.88
N ASP A 57 -0.31 -3.86 19.19
CA ASP A 57 -1.39 -4.20 20.09
C ASP A 57 -2.71 -3.55 19.63
N GLY A 58 -3.78 -4.35 19.58
CA GLY A 58 -5.05 -3.91 19.00
C GLY A 58 -5.26 -4.24 17.53
N GLY A 59 -4.30 -4.91 16.86
CA GLY A 59 -4.45 -5.42 15.50
C GLY A 59 -4.17 -4.39 14.39
N LEU A 60 -3.69 -3.18 14.75
CA LEU A 60 -3.24 -2.21 13.76
C LEU A 60 -1.95 -2.72 13.11
N GLN A 61 -1.87 -2.67 11.80
CA GLN A 61 -0.67 -3.06 11.06
C GLN A 61 0.19 -1.85 10.71
N GLY A 62 1.47 -2.11 10.49
CA GLY A 62 2.43 -1.14 9.99
C GLY A 62 3.45 -1.80 9.08
N ILE A 63 4.22 -0.98 8.37
CA ILE A 63 5.30 -1.42 7.48
C ILE A 63 6.62 -0.90 8.02
N ALA A 64 7.59 -1.79 8.24
CA ALA A 64 8.95 -1.44 8.62
C ALA A 64 9.69 -0.84 7.42
N LEU A 65 10.03 0.44 7.47
CA LEU A 65 10.67 1.15 6.36
C LEU A 65 12.06 1.71 6.70
N ASN A 66 12.36 1.93 7.97
CA ASN A 66 13.67 2.39 8.40
C ASN A 66 14.24 1.40 9.42
N LEU A 67 15.38 0.81 9.09
CA LEU A 67 16.06 -0.16 9.94
C LEU A 67 17.34 0.48 10.44
N GLU A 68 17.35 0.91 11.68
CA GLU A 68 18.52 1.45 12.37
C GLU A 68 19.12 0.37 13.29
N GLU A 69 20.30 0.62 13.82
CA GLU A 69 21.03 -0.35 14.64
C GLU A 69 20.28 -0.70 15.94
N ASP A 70 19.58 0.28 16.52
CA ASP A 70 18.90 0.17 17.81
C ASP A 70 17.36 0.26 17.70
N ASN A 71 16.82 0.68 16.56
CA ASN A 71 15.39 0.87 16.41
C ASN A 71 14.91 0.66 14.98
N VAL A 72 13.60 0.44 14.86
CA VAL A 72 12.90 0.27 13.60
C VAL A 72 11.87 1.37 13.45
N GLY A 73 11.95 2.13 12.36
CA GLY A 73 10.93 3.08 11.97
C GLY A 73 9.86 2.42 11.12
N ALA A 74 8.61 2.51 11.54
CA ALA A 74 7.48 1.93 10.84
C ALA A 74 6.40 2.94 10.54
N VAL A 75 5.79 2.84 9.37
CA VAL A 75 4.60 3.59 8.98
C VAL A 75 3.36 2.80 9.36
N LEU A 76 2.42 3.45 10.03
CA LEU A 76 1.16 2.85 10.47
C LEU A 76 0.16 2.80 9.31
N LEU A 77 -0.45 1.64 9.10
CA LEU A 77 -1.52 1.44 8.12
C LEU A 77 -2.89 1.73 8.75
N GLY A 78 -3.09 2.95 9.22
CA GLY A 78 -4.34 3.37 9.86
C GLY A 78 -4.15 4.54 10.82
N ARG A 79 -5.18 4.78 11.66
CA ARG A 79 -5.13 5.88 12.62
C ARG A 79 -4.18 5.56 13.77
N SER A 80 -3.24 6.44 14.03
CA SER A 80 -2.24 6.31 15.11
C SER A 80 -2.85 6.40 16.52
N SER A 81 -4.11 6.83 16.64
CA SER A 81 -4.78 7.01 17.94
C SER A 81 -4.94 5.72 18.77
N GLY A 82 -4.73 4.55 18.17
CA GLY A 82 -4.77 3.24 18.82
C GLY A 82 -3.42 2.73 19.31
N VAL A 83 -2.32 3.40 18.97
CA VAL A 83 -0.96 2.98 19.33
C VAL A 83 -0.37 3.95 20.34
N LYS A 84 0.27 3.42 21.38
CA LYS A 84 0.88 4.20 22.46
C LYS A 84 2.33 3.79 22.67
N GLU A 85 3.10 4.68 23.30
CA GLU A 85 4.43 4.36 23.80
C GLU A 85 4.36 3.22 24.82
N GLY A 86 5.23 2.23 24.68
CA GLY A 86 5.25 1.03 25.49
C GLY A 86 4.41 -0.13 24.95
N ASP A 87 3.60 0.07 23.91
CA ASP A 87 2.83 -1.02 23.28
C ASP A 87 3.75 -2.06 22.65
N THR A 88 3.27 -3.28 22.61
CA THR A 88 3.99 -4.40 22.02
C THR A 88 3.76 -4.44 20.50
N VAL A 89 4.82 -4.75 19.76
CA VAL A 89 4.78 -4.92 18.32
C VAL A 89 5.33 -6.29 17.94
N LYS A 90 4.65 -6.99 17.05
CA LYS A 90 5.04 -8.32 16.56
C LYS A 90 5.37 -8.29 15.07
N ARG A 91 6.39 -9.04 14.68
CA ARG A 91 6.66 -9.33 13.27
C ARG A 91 5.60 -10.28 12.72
N LEU A 92 5.20 -10.06 11.48
CA LEU A 92 4.35 -10.99 10.76
C LEU A 92 5.14 -11.93 9.83
N GLY A 93 6.45 -11.70 9.66
CA GLY A 93 7.33 -12.55 8.85
C GLY A 93 7.03 -12.52 7.36
N ARG A 94 6.26 -11.53 6.89
CA ARG A 94 5.90 -11.35 5.48
C ARG A 94 6.05 -9.90 5.05
N ILE A 95 6.51 -9.70 3.83
CA ILE A 95 6.60 -8.37 3.22
C ILE A 95 5.19 -7.82 2.99
N ALA A 96 5.04 -6.51 3.17
CA ALA A 96 3.77 -5.83 2.95
C ALA A 96 3.26 -6.11 1.54
N SER A 97 2.10 -6.72 1.48
CA SER A 97 1.43 -7.16 0.26
C SER A 97 -0.06 -6.86 0.33
N VAL A 98 -0.68 -6.73 -0.82
CA VAL A 98 -2.12 -6.57 -0.94
C VAL A 98 -2.66 -7.65 -1.85
N ASN A 99 -3.87 -8.09 -1.57
CA ASN A 99 -4.60 -8.93 -2.51
C ASN A 99 -4.97 -8.07 -3.72
N VAL A 100 -4.48 -8.48 -4.88
CA VAL A 100 -4.82 -7.85 -6.15
C VAL A 100 -5.67 -8.79 -7.00
N GLY A 101 -6.40 -8.23 -7.89
CA GLY A 101 -7.44 -8.87 -8.64
C GLY A 101 -8.65 -8.00 -8.47
N GLU A 102 -9.74 -8.56 -8.19
CA GLU A 102 -10.95 -7.80 -7.91
C GLU A 102 -10.97 -7.40 -6.42
N GLY A 103 -10.27 -6.36 -6.04
CA GLY A 103 -9.95 -5.88 -4.69
C GLY A 103 -11.12 -5.69 -3.70
N ASN A 104 -10.89 -4.96 -2.62
CA ASN A 104 -11.90 -4.70 -1.57
C ASN A 104 -12.46 -3.27 -1.74
N PRO A 105 -13.62 -3.08 -2.40
CA PRO A 105 -14.15 -1.75 -2.64
C PRO A 105 -14.72 -1.14 -1.35
N ILE A 106 -14.56 0.17 -1.24
CA ILE A 106 -15.14 0.97 -0.14
C ILE A 106 -16.45 1.67 -0.55
N ASP A 107 -16.98 1.32 -1.71
CA ASP A 107 -18.22 1.90 -2.28
C ASP A 107 -19.51 1.33 -1.67
N GLY A 108 -19.41 0.42 -0.72
CA GLY A 108 -20.54 -0.22 -0.06
C GLY A 108 -21.20 -1.34 -0.85
N LYS A 109 -20.66 -1.71 -2.01
CA LYS A 109 -21.23 -2.78 -2.86
C LYS A 109 -20.78 -4.19 -2.50
N GLY A 110 -19.93 -4.30 -1.46
CA GLY A 110 -19.41 -5.59 -0.97
C GLY A 110 -18.05 -5.97 -1.57
N PRO A 111 -17.54 -7.14 -1.20
CA PRO A 111 -16.27 -7.64 -1.73
C PRO A 111 -16.41 -7.94 -3.23
N ILE A 112 -15.32 -7.76 -3.96
CA ILE A 112 -15.25 -8.15 -5.36
C ILE A 112 -15.15 -9.67 -5.45
N GLU A 113 -15.96 -10.27 -6.32
CA GLU A 113 -15.97 -11.70 -6.60
C GLU A 113 -14.87 -12.03 -7.61
N GLY A 114 -14.11 -13.10 -7.36
CA GLY A 114 -13.10 -13.58 -8.29
C GLY A 114 -11.86 -14.16 -7.61
N THR A 115 -10.85 -14.48 -8.40
CA THR A 115 -9.59 -14.99 -7.90
C THR A 115 -8.69 -13.83 -7.49
N LEU A 116 -8.35 -13.77 -6.20
CA LEU A 116 -7.42 -12.77 -5.67
C LEU A 116 -6.00 -13.32 -5.68
N TYR A 117 -5.05 -12.45 -6.00
CA TYR A 117 -3.62 -12.74 -5.96
C TYR A 117 -2.95 -11.83 -4.93
N GLU A 118 -2.08 -12.38 -4.12
CA GLU A 118 -1.26 -11.59 -3.21
C GLU A 118 -0.06 -10.99 -3.97
N MET A 119 0.08 -9.66 -3.91
CA MET A 119 1.19 -8.96 -4.54
C MET A 119 1.86 -8.00 -3.56
N PRO A 120 3.21 -7.93 -3.54
CA PRO A 120 3.93 -6.95 -2.73
C PRO A 120 3.49 -5.52 -3.08
N ILE A 121 3.32 -4.67 -2.06
CA ILE A 121 2.99 -3.24 -2.23
C ILE A 121 4.12 -2.53 -2.97
N GLU A 122 5.38 -2.84 -2.62
CA GLU A 122 6.54 -2.31 -3.31
C GLU A 122 7.05 -3.30 -4.36
N ARG A 123 7.07 -2.85 -5.61
CA ARG A 123 7.68 -3.57 -6.73
C ARG A 123 8.67 -2.66 -7.44
N LYS A 124 9.84 -3.21 -7.74
CA LYS A 124 10.81 -2.52 -8.61
C LYS A 124 10.20 -2.35 -10.01
N ALA A 125 10.11 -1.11 -10.46
CA ALA A 125 9.63 -0.82 -11.81
C ALA A 125 10.55 -1.46 -12.87
N PRO A 126 9.99 -1.95 -13.99
CA PRO A 126 10.80 -2.44 -15.11
C PRO A 126 11.79 -1.38 -15.57
N GLY A 127 13.03 -1.78 -15.78
CA GLY A 127 14.06 -0.92 -16.37
C GLY A 127 13.73 -0.52 -17.80
N VAL A 128 14.44 0.49 -18.33
CA VAL A 128 14.21 1.04 -19.67
C VAL A 128 14.25 -0.01 -20.78
N ILE A 129 15.10 -1.04 -20.64
CA ILE A 129 15.26 -2.14 -21.63
C ILE A 129 13.98 -2.99 -21.75
N PHE A 130 13.20 -3.11 -20.66
CA PHE A 130 11.99 -3.93 -20.62
C PHE A 130 10.70 -3.13 -20.91
N ARG A 131 10.80 -1.84 -21.17
CA ARG A 131 9.65 -0.99 -21.48
C ARG A 131 9.45 -0.94 -22.99
N GLN A 132 8.20 -1.05 -23.42
CA GLN A 132 7.83 -0.80 -24.80
C GLN A 132 7.94 0.70 -25.12
N PRO A 133 8.28 1.07 -26.36
CA PRO A 133 8.17 2.44 -26.83
C PRO A 133 6.72 2.94 -26.71
N VAL A 134 6.57 4.24 -26.52
CA VAL A 134 5.26 4.90 -26.56
C VAL A 134 4.95 5.22 -28.02
N ASP A 135 4.03 4.50 -28.61
CA ASP A 135 3.68 4.57 -30.03
C ASP A 135 2.18 4.78 -30.29
N GLU A 136 1.35 4.66 -29.25
CA GLU A 136 -0.08 4.93 -29.35
C GLU A 136 -0.46 6.27 -28.72
N PRO A 137 -1.20 7.15 -29.42
CA PRO A 137 -1.67 8.41 -28.83
C PRO A 137 -2.81 8.17 -27.85
N LEU A 138 -2.78 8.94 -26.73
CA LEU A 138 -3.90 9.05 -25.80
C LEU A 138 -4.72 10.28 -26.22
N GLN A 139 -5.94 10.04 -26.66
CA GLN A 139 -6.86 11.14 -27.01
C GLN A 139 -7.45 11.75 -25.75
N THR A 140 -6.97 12.93 -25.38
CA THR A 140 -7.42 13.64 -24.17
C THR A 140 -8.78 14.31 -24.34
N GLY A 141 -9.21 14.57 -25.58
CA GLY A 141 -10.37 15.38 -25.92
C GLY A 141 -10.10 16.89 -25.83
N ILE A 142 -8.90 17.28 -25.46
CA ILE A 142 -8.45 18.68 -25.37
C ILE A 142 -7.71 19.02 -26.65
N LYS A 143 -8.34 19.76 -27.55
CA LYS A 143 -7.81 20.05 -28.89
C LYS A 143 -6.39 20.61 -28.89
N SER A 144 -6.05 21.46 -27.94
CA SER A 144 -4.69 22.03 -27.83
C SER A 144 -3.65 20.99 -27.44
N VAL A 145 -4.00 20.01 -26.62
CA VAL A 145 -3.12 18.91 -26.26
C VAL A 145 -2.98 17.93 -27.42
N ASP A 146 -4.10 17.44 -27.92
CA ASP A 146 -4.11 16.36 -28.92
C ASP A 146 -3.50 16.79 -30.27
N ALA A 147 -3.66 18.09 -30.65
CA ALA A 147 -3.15 18.61 -31.89
C ALA A 147 -1.71 19.16 -31.83
N MET A 148 -1.27 19.66 -30.68
CA MET A 148 0.01 20.36 -30.58
C MET A 148 1.07 19.61 -29.77
N ILE A 149 0.65 18.93 -28.69
CA ILE A 149 1.55 18.22 -27.77
C ILE A 149 0.86 16.90 -27.38
N PRO A 150 0.70 15.97 -28.33
CA PRO A 150 -0.02 14.72 -28.06
C PRO A 150 0.66 13.91 -26.96
N VAL A 151 -0.14 13.37 -26.07
CA VAL A 151 0.28 12.47 -25.01
C VAL A 151 0.14 11.03 -25.50
N GLY A 152 1.13 10.20 -25.25
CA GLY A 152 1.08 8.79 -25.61
C GLY A 152 0.61 7.89 -24.46
N ARG A 153 0.01 6.76 -24.79
CA ARG A 153 -0.38 5.73 -23.81
C ARG A 153 0.90 5.15 -23.16
N GLY A 154 0.96 5.22 -21.82
CA GLY A 154 2.13 4.84 -21.03
C GLY A 154 3.16 5.95 -20.84
N GLN A 155 2.96 7.13 -21.43
CA GLN A 155 3.77 8.30 -21.18
C GLN A 155 3.55 8.83 -19.76
N ARG A 156 4.59 9.42 -19.18
CA ARG A 156 4.57 10.03 -17.86
C ARG A 156 4.55 11.55 -18.02
N GLU A 157 3.42 12.16 -17.63
CA GLU A 157 3.19 13.59 -17.75
C GLU A 157 3.04 14.27 -16.38
N LEU A 158 3.52 15.49 -16.27
CA LEU A 158 3.37 16.33 -15.10
C LEU A 158 2.40 17.47 -15.40
N ILE A 159 1.28 17.53 -14.69
CA ILE A 159 0.34 18.65 -14.75
C ILE A 159 0.55 19.51 -13.51
N ILE A 160 1.17 20.66 -13.65
CA ILE A 160 1.53 21.58 -12.57
C ILE A 160 0.84 22.94 -12.74
N GLY A 161 0.51 23.59 -11.64
CA GLY A 161 -0.11 24.92 -11.61
C GLY A 161 -0.66 25.24 -10.22
N ASP A 162 -1.13 26.46 -10.02
CA ASP A 162 -1.73 26.92 -8.78
C ASP A 162 -3.09 26.26 -8.47
N ARG A 163 -3.66 26.59 -7.33
CA ARG A 163 -5.01 26.12 -6.96
C ARG A 163 -6.02 26.62 -7.98
N GLN A 164 -6.99 25.78 -8.33
CA GLN A 164 -8.13 26.08 -9.22
C GLN A 164 -7.75 26.42 -10.68
N THR A 165 -6.57 26.04 -11.14
CA THR A 165 -6.12 26.27 -12.53
C THR A 165 -6.58 25.19 -13.51
N GLY A 166 -7.40 24.24 -13.08
CA GLY A 166 -7.94 23.20 -13.97
C GLY A 166 -7.10 21.92 -14.07
N LYS A 167 -6.07 21.72 -13.24
CA LYS A 167 -5.22 20.51 -13.28
C LYS A 167 -6.03 19.21 -13.23
N THR A 168 -6.92 19.11 -12.25
CA THR A 168 -7.78 17.94 -12.07
C THR A 168 -8.79 17.82 -13.21
N THR A 169 -9.24 18.93 -13.77
CA THR A 169 -10.18 18.94 -14.91
C THR A 169 -9.55 18.28 -16.13
N VAL A 170 -8.29 18.57 -16.44
CA VAL A 170 -7.57 17.92 -17.54
C VAL A 170 -7.58 16.39 -17.37
N ALA A 171 -7.28 15.88 -16.17
CA ALA A 171 -7.29 14.44 -15.91
C ALA A 171 -8.69 13.84 -16.01
N ILE A 172 -9.71 14.51 -15.46
CA ILE A 172 -11.11 14.05 -15.50
C ILE A 172 -11.61 14.02 -16.94
N ASP A 173 -11.40 15.08 -17.70
CA ASP A 173 -11.85 15.19 -19.08
C ASP A 173 -11.18 14.13 -19.96
N THR A 174 -9.88 13.88 -19.74
CA THR A 174 -9.15 12.80 -20.41
C THR A 174 -9.78 11.43 -20.14
N ILE A 175 -10.15 11.14 -18.89
CA ILE A 175 -10.80 9.89 -18.53
C ILE A 175 -12.16 9.79 -19.20
N ILE A 176 -12.97 10.83 -19.13
CA ILE A 176 -14.31 10.84 -19.75
C ILE A 176 -14.24 10.64 -21.27
N ASN A 177 -13.22 11.21 -21.92
CA ASN A 177 -13.01 11.10 -23.36
C ASN A 177 -12.70 9.67 -23.82
N GLN A 178 -12.29 8.76 -22.92
CA GLN A 178 -12.03 7.36 -23.28
C GLN A 178 -13.32 6.54 -23.54
N LYS A 179 -14.47 7.13 -23.32
CA LYS A 179 -15.78 6.45 -23.53
C LYS A 179 -15.94 5.93 -24.96
N GLU A 180 -15.53 6.68 -25.96
CA GLU A 180 -15.63 6.28 -27.36
C GLU A 180 -14.85 4.99 -27.64
N PHE A 181 -13.64 4.85 -27.07
CA PHE A 181 -12.84 3.64 -27.21
C PHE A 181 -13.46 2.47 -26.47
N TYR A 182 -14.03 2.71 -25.30
CA TYR A 182 -14.75 1.68 -24.56
C TYR A 182 -15.94 1.15 -25.35
N ASP A 183 -16.77 2.05 -25.91
CA ASP A 183 -17.95 1.71 -26.69
C ASP A 183 -17.57 1.01 -28.01
N ALA A 184 -16.39 1.31 -28.57
CA ALA A 184 -15.87 0.66 -29.78
C ALA A 184 -15.27 -0.74 -29.53
N GLY A 185 -15.18 -1.19 -28.26
CA GLY A 185 -14.61 -2.48 -27.90
C GLY A 185 -13.07 -2.48 -27.76
N GLU A 186 -12.45 -1.31 -27.75
CA GLU A 186 -11.01 -1.10 -27.54
C GLU A 186 -10.79 -0.30 -26.22
N PRO A 187 -11.15 -0.83 -25.05
CA PRO A 187 -11.22 -0.06 -23.81
C PRO A 187 -9.86 0.41 -23.34
N VAL A 188 -9.76 1.69 -22.96
CA VAL A 188 -8.69 2.22 -22.15
C VAL A 188 -9.14 2.23 -20.70
N PHE A 189 -8.62 1.30 -19.90
CA PHE A 189 -8.93 1.26 -18.47
C PHE A 189 -8.20 2.38 -17.74
N CYS A 190 -8.93 3.15 -16.97
CA CYS A 190 -8.45 4.32 -16.27
C CYS A 190 -8.38 4.07 -14.76
N ILE A 191 -7.34 4.56 -14.12
CA ILE A 191 -7.20 4.52 -12.66
C ILE A 191 -6.98 5.95 -12.16
N TYR A 192 -7.95 6.46 -11.41
CA TYR A 192 -7.84 7.77 -10.77
C TYR A 192 -7.39 7.59 -9.32
N VAL A 193 -6.21 8.09 -8.97
CA VAL A 193 -5.65 7.98 -7.61
C VAL A 193 -5.75 9.33 -6.91
N ALA A 194 -6.57 9.38 -5.85
CA ALA A 194 -6.78 10.57 -5.02
C ALA A 194 -5.97 10.44 -3.73
N ILE A 195 -4.89 11.23 -3.59
CA ILE A 195 -4.03 11.23 -2.41
C ILE A 195 -4.25 12.53 -1.63
N GLY A 196 -4.61 12.42 -0.35
CA GLY A 196 -4.81 13.57 0.55
C GLY A 196 -5.94 14.50 0.11
N GLN A 197 -6.88 14.06 -0.71
CA GLN A 197 -8.05 14.84 -1.12
C GLN A 197 -9.20 14.70 -0.10
N LYS A 198 -10.01 15.75 0.02
CA LYS A 198 -11.22 15.67 0.86
C LYS A 198 -12.20 14.64 0.27
N GLY A 199 -12.81 13.82 1.13
CA GLY A 199 -13.80 12.82 0.72
C GLY A 199 -14.95 13.40 -0.14
N SER A 200 -15.41 14.63 0.16
CA SER A 200 -16.41 15.32 -0.65
C SER A 200 -15.93 15.65 -2.07
N THR A 201 -14.65 15.95 -2.24
CA THR A 201 -14.05 16.17 -3.56
C THR A 201 -14.00 14.88 -4.35
N VAL A 202 -13.57 13.80 -3.72
CA VAL A 202 -13.53 12.46 -4.34
C VAL A 202 -14.93 12.02 -4.74
N ALA A 203 -15.91 12.15 -3.85
CA ALA A 203 -17.31 11.83 -4.14
C ALA A 203 -17.86 12.64 -5.33
N GLY A 204 -17.50 13.94 -5.42
CA GLY A 204 -17.88 14.78 -6.56
C GLY A 204 -17.25 14.34 -7.88
N ILE A 205 -16.03 13.80 -7.85
CA ILE A 205 -15.35 13.25 -9.03
C ILE A 205 -15.99 11.92 -9.45
N VAL A 206 -16.23 11.03 -8.50
CA VAL A 206 -16.95 9.75 -8.77
C VAL A 206 -18.29 10.02 -9.42
N LYS A 207 -19.06 10.98 -8.87
CA LYS A 207 -20.35 11.36 -9.47
C LYS A 207 -20.21 11.86 -10.91
N LYS A 208 -19.18 12.64 -11.23
CA LYS A 208 -18.93 13.09 -12.62
C LYS A 208 -18.65 11.91 -13.55
N PHE A 209 -17.89 10.91 -13.09
CA PHE A 209 -17.62 9.70 -13.87
C PHE A 209 -18.89 8.86 -14.05
N GLU A 210 -19.74 8.76 -13.03
CA GLU A 210 -21.05 8.10 -13.11
C GLU A 210 -21.96 8.79 -14.13
N ASP A 211 -22.11 10.11 -14.00
CA ASP A 211 -22.95 10.93 -14.88
C ASP A 211 -22.50 10.86 -16.37
N ALA A 212 -21.18 10.69 -16.60
CA ALA A 212 -20.60 10.51 -17.92
C ALA A 212 -20.56 9.05 -18.41
N GLY A 213 -20.94 8.07 -17.57
CA GLY A 213 -20.83 6.65 -17.88
C GLY A 213 -19.39 6.12 -17.90
N ALA A 214 -18.43 6.87 -17.34
CA ALA A 214 -17.01 6.51 -17.33
C ALA A 214 -16.64 5.49 -16.24
N MET A 215 -17.51 5.23 -15.28
CA MET A 215 -17.27 4.23 -14.23
C MET A 215 -17.19 2.79 -14.76
N ALA A 216 -17.66 2.53 -15.97
CA ALA A 216 -17.56 1.21 -16.57
C ALA A 216 -16.10 0.78 -16.88
N TYR A 217 -15.21 1.73 -17.06
CA TYR A 217 -13.80 1.50 -17.39
C TYR A 217 -12.84 2.25 -16.45
N THR A 218 -13.35 2.80 -15.34
CA THR A 218 -12.54 3.61 -14.41
C THR A 218 -12.59 3.03 -13.00
N VAL A 219 -11.41 2.92 -12.38
CA VAL A 219 -11.24 2.61 -10.95
C VAL A 219 -10.80 3.87 -10.22
N VAL A 220 -11.44 4.17 -9.09
CA VAL A 220 -11.04 5.28 -8.21
C VAL A 220 -10.40 4.71 -6.95
N VAL A 221 -9.16 5.09 -6.69
CA VAL A 221 -8.41 4.74 -5.48
C VAL A 221 -8.28 5.99 -4.63
N ALA A 222 -8.75 5.94 -3.39
CA ALA A 222 -8.67 7.05 -2.45
C ALA A 222 -7.84 6.67 -1.22
N SER A 223 -6.88 7.55 -0.86
CA SER A 223 -6.02 7.42 0.31
C SER A 223 -6.23 8.61 1.26
#